data_6069e315187cefea4024407d036a409e
#
_entry.id   6069e315187cefea4024407d036a409e
#
_cell.length_a   1.000
_cell.length_b   1.000
_cell.length_c   1.000
_cell.angle_alpha   90.00
_cell.angle_beta   90.00
_cell.angle_gamma   90.00
#
_symmetry.space_group_name_H-M   'P 1'
#
loop_
_entity.id
_entity.type
_entity.pdbx_description
1 polymer ?
#
loop_
_entity_poly.entity_id
_entity_poly.type
_entity_poly.pdbx_seq_one_letter_code
_entity_poly.pdbx_strand_id
1 'polypeptide(L)'
;MNVKLEYSISTNEFLEIVESVGWKTYSEEQVEKALKNTMYMVKAVVDGKLAGIGRVVGDFSIVCMLSDICVKPEFQGNGIGLKIVNELRRMIEEGVKEGEKMQIELTPTAGNEEFYKKAGFKYKPDVITGMYLWIKK
;
A
#
# COMPACT_ATOMS: atom_id res chain seq x y z
N MET A 1 15.13 16.59 -1.79
CA MET A 1 13.96 16.23 -0.96
C MET A 1 14.36 15.14 0.02
N ASN A 2 14.20 15.40 1.30
CA ASN A 2 14.57 14.42 2.32
C ASN A 2 13.34 13.57 2.70
N VAL A 3 13.32 12.32 2.25
CA VAL A 3 12.22 11.38 2.49
C VAL A 3 12.63 10.42 3.61
N LYS A 4 11.85 10.42 4.68
CA LYS A 4 12.01 9.49 5.80
C LYS A 4 10.86 8.48 5.78
N LEU A 5 11.18 7.20 5.92
CA LEU A 5 10.18 6.15 6.03
C LEU A 5 9.96 5.79 7.49
N GLU A 6 8.71 5.66 7.87
CA GLU A 6 8.29 5.26 9.21
C GLU A 6 7.26 4.13 9.10
N TYR A 7 7.09 3.36 10.17
CA TYR A 7 6.41 2.06 10.12
C TYR A 7 5.12 2.03 10.93
N SER A 8 4.53 3.18 11.17
CA SER A 8 3.22 3.30 11.80
C SER A 8 2.39 4.32 11.05
N ILE A 9 1.09 4.08 11.00
CA ILE A 9 0.11 4.99 10.39
C ILE A 9 -1.01 5.15 11.40
N SER A 10 -1.27 6.39 11.82
CA SER A 10 -2.41 6.66 12.70
C SER A 10 -3.70 6.71 11.88
N THR A 11 -4.82 6.56 12.56
CA THR A 11 -6.14 6.69 11.95
C THR A 11 -6.30 8.04 11.25
N ASN A 12 -5.87 9.12 11.91
CA ASN A 12 -5.96 10.46 11.33
C ASN A 12 -5.08 10.62 10.10
N GLU A 13 -3.87 10.08 10.13
CA GLU A 13 -2.97 10.11 8.98
C GLU A 13 -3.55 9.35 7.79
N PHE A 14 -4.12 8.19 8.03
CA PHE A 14 -4.78 7.40 6.98
C PHE A 14 -5.94 8.19 6.35
N LEU A 15 -6.83 8.72 7.16
CA LEU A 15 -8.00 9.48 6.68
C LEU A 15 -7.55 10.74 5.93
N GLU A 16 -6.57 11.46 6.44
CA GLU A 16 -6.03 12.64 5.78
C GLU A 16 -5.54 12.34 4.37
N ILE A 17 -4.77 11.26 4.22
CA ILE A 17 -4.13 10.99 2.95
C ILE A 17 -5.09 10.42 1.91
N VAL A 18 -6.01 9.54 2.30
CA VAL A 18 -6.99 9.00 1.34
C VAL A 18 -7.97 10.07 0.89
N GLU A 19 -8.32 11.00 1.78
CA GLU A 19 -9.15 12.16 1.44
C GLU A 19 -8.43 13.09 0.45
N SER A 20 -7.13 13.27 0.62
CA SER A 20 -6.33 14.15 -0.24
C SER A 20 -6.32 13.76 -1.71
N VAL A 21 -6.55 12.48 -2.01
CA VAL A 21 -6.62 11.96 -3.38
C VAL A 21 -8.06 11.67 -3.82
N GLY A 22 -9.06 12.06 -3.03
CA GLY A 22 -10.45 11.92 -3.38
C GLY A 22 -11.00 10.51 -3.24
N TRP A 23 -10.33 9.64 -2.52
CA TRP A 23 -10.83 8.30 -2.28
C TRP A 23 -11.95 8.32 -1.24
N LYS A 24 -12.83 7.29 -1.31
CA LYS A 24 -13.93 7.16 -0.39
C LYS A 24 -13.43 6.97 1.03
N THR A 25 -13.96 7.78 1.95
CA THR A 25 -13.58 7.70 3.36
C THR A 25 -14.38 6.63 4.10
N TYR A 26 -13.80 6.17 5.21
CA TYR A 26 -14.42 5.24 6.13
C TYR A 26 -14.55 5.91 7.49
N SER A 27 -15.31 5.31 8.42
CA SER A 27 -15.38 5.81 9.79
C SER A 27 -14.04 5.62 10.50
N GLU A 28 -13.76 6.44 11.50
CA GLU A 28 -12.55 6.32 12.32
C GLU A 28 -12.42 4.92 12.93
N GLU A 29 -13.52 4.39 13.45
CA GLU A 29 -13.55 3.06 14.06
C GLU A 29 -13.17 1.97 13.05
N GLN A 30 -13.70 2.07 11.83
CA GLN A 30 -13.40 1.11 10.78
C GLN A 30 -11.93 1.16 10.36
N VAL A 31 -11.37 2.36 10.23
CA VAL A 31 -9.95 2.56 9.88
C VAL A 31 -9.05 2.03 11.01
N GLU A 32 -9.37 2.34 12.25
CA GLU A 32 -8.61 1.85 13.40
C GLU A 32 -8.53 0.33 13.41
N LYS A 33 -9.65 -0.34 13.17
CA LYS A 33 -9.71 -1.79 13.08
C LYS A 33 -8.86 -2.32 11.91
N ALA A 34 -8.94 -1.67 10.75
CA ALA A 34 -8.17 -2.05 9.57
C ALA A 34 -6.66 -1.95 9.84
N LEU A 35 -6.22 -0.85 10.46
CA LEU A 35 -4.80 -0.65 10.76
C LEU A 35 -4.28 -1.68 11.78
N LYS A 36 -5.08 -2.04 12.77
CA LYS A 36 -4.72 -3.09 13.74
C LYS A 36 -4.51 -4.46 13.09
N ASN A 37 -5.21 -4.72 11.99
CA ASN A 37 -5.13 -5.99 11.27
C ASN A 37 -4.25 -5.93 10.03
N THR A 38 -3.43 -4.90 9.93
CA THR A 38 -2.48 -4.71 8.84
C THR A 38 -1.22 -5.53 9.11
N MET A 39 -0.76 -6.24 8.08
CA MET A 39 0.44 -7.07 8.15
C MET A 39 1.70 -6.21 8.27
N TYR A 40 1.89 -5.27 7.35
CA TYR A 40 2.98 -4.29 7.34
C TYR A 40 2.43 -2.94 6.88
N MET A 41 3.03 -1.88 7.38
CA MET A 41 2.67 -0.52 6.95
C MET A 41 3.91 0.37 6.88
N VAL A 42 3.89 1.30 5.94
CA VAL A 42 4.94 2.29 5.76
C VAL A 42 4.29 3.63 5.48
N LYS A 43 4.80 4.69 6.09
CA LYS A 43 4.49 6.05 5.69
C LYS A 43 5.77 6.78 5.30
N ALA A 44 5.65 7.67 4.34
CA ALA A 44 6.72 8.56 3.93
C ALA A 44 6.47 9.95 4.50
N VAL A 45 7.50 10.50 5.11
CA VAL A 45 7.49 11.85 5.68
C VAL A 45 8.54 12.67 4.96
N VAL A 46 8.16 13.83 4.44
CA VAL A 46 9.05 14.76 3.74
C VAL A 46 9.09 16.07 4.51
N ASP A 47 10.28 16.43 5.01
CA ASP A 47 10.47 17.64 5.80
C ASP A 47 9.43 17.77 6.94
N GLY A 48 9.18 16.67 7.64
CA GLY A 48 8.25 16.62 8.75
C GLY A 48 6.77 16.52 8.37
N LYS A 49 6.46 16.46 7.08
CA LYS A 49 5.07 16.39 6.59
C LYS A 49 4.74 15.02 6.05
N LEU A 50 3.55 14.51 6.36
CA LEU A 50 3.05 13.27 5.80
C LEU A 50 2.90 13.40 4.27
N ALA A 51 3.60 12.56 3.53
CA ALA A 51 3.60 12.62 2.07
C ALA A 51 2.89 11.42 1.42
N GLY A 52 3.02 10.23 2.00
CA GLY A 52 2.43 9.02 1.42
C GLY A 52 2.32 7.90 2.42
N ILE A 53 1.51 6.91 2.08
CA ILE A 53 1.33 5.70 2.88
C ILE A 53 1.25 4.48 1.97
N GLY A 54 1.43 3.32 2.57
CA GLY A 54 1.13 2.02 1.98
C GLY A 54 1.01 0.97 3.05
N ARG A 55 0.20 -0.05 2.80
CA ARG A 55 0.06 -1.15 3.74
C ARG A 55 -0.09 -2.48 3.03
N VAL A 56 0.13 -3.55 3.76
CA VAL A 56 0.03 -4.93 3.29
C VAL A 56 -0.95 -5.67 4.18
N VAL A 57 -1.89 -6.38 3.56
CA VAL A 57 -2.79 -7.30 4.27
C VAL A 57 -2.52 -8.71 3.78
N GLY A 58 -2.64 -9.70 4.66
CA GLY A 58 -2.36 -11.08 4.27
C GLY A 58 -2.27 -12.02 5.45
N ASP A 59 -1.86 -13.25 5.15
CA ASP A 59 -1.79 -14.33 6.14
C ASP A 59 -0.40 -14.56 6.74
N PHE A 60 0.56 -13.71 6.41
CA PHE A 60 1.98 -13.84 6.83
C PHE A 60 2.67 -15.11 6.32
N SER A 61 2.13 -15.77 5.30
CA SER A 61 2.69 -17.07 4.85
C SER A 61 2.61 -17.28 3.33
N ILE A 62 1.42 -17.37 2.78
CA ILE A 62 1.21 -17.80 1.40
C ILE A 62 0.93 -16.65 0.46
N VAL A 63 0.11 -15.71 0.89
CA VAL A 63 -0.35 -14.60 0.04
C VAL A 63 -0.52 -13.33 0.84
N CYS A 64 -0.20 -12.22 0.23
CA CYS A 64 -0.51 -10.90 0.75
C CYS A 64 -0.88 -9.96 -0.41
N MET A 65 -1.48 -8.83 -0.05
CA MET A 65 -1.93 -7.83 -1.01
C MET A 65 -1.42 -6.45 -0.58
N LEU A 66 -0.82 -5.72 -1.53
CA LEU A 66 -0.55 -4.30 -1.35
C LEU A 66 -1.87 -3.55 -1.40
N SER A 67 -2.07 -2.66 -0.46
CA SER A 67 -3.31 -1.89 -0.33
C SER A 67 -2.99 -0.45 0.06
N ASP A 68 -3.83 0.47 -0.40
CA ASP A 68 -3.77 1.89 -0.01
C ASP A 68 -2.39 2.54 -0.26
N ILE A 69 -1.77 2.20 -1.39
CA ILE A 69 -0.56 2.91 -1.82
C ILE A 69 -1.00 4.29 -2.32
N CYS A 70 -0.71 5.28 -1.55
CA CYS A 70 -1.26 6.61 -1.76
C CYS A 70 -0.23 7.70 -1.43
N VAL A 71 -0.04 8.64 -2.36
CA VAL A 71 0.85 9.79 -2.19
C VAL A 71 0.02 11.06 -2.38
N LYS A 72 0.15 12.00 -1.46
CA LYS A 72 -0.54 13.29 -1.58
C LYS A 72 -0.17 13.99 -2.88
N PRO A 73 -1.14 14.68 -3.51
CA PRO A 73 -0.91 15.33 -4.82
C PRO A 73 0.34 16.19 -4.89
N GLU A 74 0.60 16.99 -3.85
CA GLU A 74 1.74 17.89 -3.81
C GLU A 74 3.11 17.20 -3.74
N PHE A 75 3.12 15.90 -3.41
CA PHE A 75 4.34 15.10 -3.33
C PHE A 75 4.47 14.07 -4.46
N GLN A 76 3.50 13.99 -5.36
CA GLN A 76 3.56 13.05 -6.48
C GLN A 76 4.67 13.46 -7.47
N GLY A 77 5.13 12.47 -8.27
CA GLY A 77 6.19 12.73 -9.25
C GLY A 77 7.61 12.76 -8.69
N ASN A 78 7.79 12.41 -7.42
CA ASN A 78 9.10 12.44 -6.73
C ASN A 78 9.62 11.05 -6.33
N GLY A 79 9.01 9.99 -6.83
CA GLY A 79 9.44 8.62 -6.53
C GLY A 79 9.04 8.10 -5.14
N ILE A 80 8.21 8.82 -4.41
CA ILE A 80 7.81 8.44 -3.04
C ILE A 80 7.00 7.16 -3.04
N GLY A 81 6.05 7.02 -3.95
CA GLY A 81 5.25 5.80 -4.07
C GLY A 81 6.12 4.57 -4.31
N LEU A 82 7.12 4.69 -5.18
CA LEU A 82 8.04 3.59 -5.44
C LEU A 82 8.90 3.24 -4.22
N LYS A 83 9.34 4.25 -3.46
CA LYS A 83 10.06 4.01 -2.20
C LYS A 83 9.20 3.23 -1.20
N ILE A 84 7.92 3.59 -1.08
CA ILE A 84 6.98 2.90 -0.19
C ILE A 84 6.80 1.44 -0.64
N VAL A 85 6.52 1.21 -1.92
CA VAL A 85 6.32 -0.14 -2.46
C VAL A 85 7.56 -1.00 -2.29
N ASN A 86 8.74 -0.47 -2.61
CA ASN A 86 9.99 -1.20 -2.46
C ASN A 86 10.28 -1.55 -0.99
N GLU A 87 9.97 -0.66 -0.06
CA GLU A 87 10.16 -0.92 1.36
C GLU A 87 9.19 -2.00 1.88
N LEU A 88 7.92 -1.93 1.47
CA LEU A 88 6.95 -2.97 1.82
C LEU A 88 7.39 -4.33 1.24
N ARG A 89 7.86 -4.34 0.01
CA ARG A 89 8.39 -5.55 -0.61
C ARG A 89 9.58 -6.12 0.17
N ARG A 90 10.51 -5.25 0.61
CA ARG A 90 11.65 -5.65 1.43
C ARG A 90 11.19 -6.29 2.74
N MET A 91 10.20 -5.70 3.42
CA MET A 91 9.66 -6.23 4.67
C MET A 91 9.01 -7.60 4.46
N ILE A 92 8.29 -7.78 3.35
CA ILE A 92 7.69 -9.08 2.99
C ILE A 92 8.79 -10.11 2.76
N GLU A 93 9.82 -9.77 1.99
CA GLU A 93 10.92 -10.66 1.67
C GLU A 93 11.64 -11.15 2.93
N GLU A 94 11.83 -10.30 3.92
CA GLU A 94 12.45 -10.69 5.20
C GLU A 94 11.62 -11.72 5.97
N GLY A 95 10.30 -11.71 5.78
CA GLY A 95 9.41 -12.66 6.45
C GLY A 95 9.30 -14.01 5.76
N VAL A 96 9.83 -14.15 4.54
CA VAL A 96 9.81 -15.41 3.78
C VAL A 96 11.07 -16.18 4.09
N LYS A 97 10.91 -17.42 4.56
CA LYS A 97 12.04 -18.29 4.92
C LYS A 97 12.57 -19.02 3.69
N GLU A 98 13.81 -19.52 3.81
CA GLU A 98 14.40 -20.34 2.77
C GLU A 98 13.53 -21.55 2.44
N GLY A 99 13.30 -21.79 1.14
CA GLY A 99 12.44 -22.88 0.67
C GLY A 99 10.96 -22.51 0.59
N GLU A 100 10.57 -21.35 1.12
CA GLU A 100 9.20 -20.83 1.04
C GLU A 100 9.03 -19.86 -0.12
N LYS A 101 7.78 -19.61 -0.47
CA LYS A 101 7.42 -18.56 -1.43
C LYS A 101 6.11 -17.92 -0.98
N MET A 102 5.97 -16.62 -1.25
CA MET A 102 4.74 -15.89 -0.95
C MET A 102 4.36 -15.08 -2.18
N GLN A 103 3.09 -15.13 -2.56
CA GLN A 103 2.58 -14.32 -3.66
C GLN A 103 2.15 -12.96 -3.13
N ILE A 104 2.65 -11.90 -3.78
CA ILE A 104 2.22 -10.53 -3.50
C ILE A 104 1.26 -10.13 -4.61
N GLU A 105 0.04 -9.77 -4.26
CA GLU A 105 -0.98 -9.37 -5.21
C GLU A 105 -1.30 -7.88 -5.06
N LEU A 106 -1.81 -7.28 -6.12
CA LEU A 106 -2.38 -5.94 -6.10
C LEU A 106 -3.33 -5.75 -7.27
N THR A 107 -4.23 -4.79 -7.14
CA THR A 107 -5.08 -4.34 -8.24
C THR A 107 -4.73 -2.87 -8.49
N PRO A 108 -3.99 -2.55 -9.56
CA PRO A 108 -3.63 -1.18 -9.84
C PRO A 108 -4.84 -0.35 -10.26
N THR A 109 -4.87 0.90 -9.85
CA THR A 109 -5.81 1.87 -10.41
C THR A 109 -5.45 2.09 -11.87
N ALA A 110 -6.44 2.25 -12.73
CA ALA A 110 -6.22 2.49 -14.16
C ALA A 110 -5.20 3.62 -14.37
N GLY A 111 -4.21 3.36 -15.22
CA GLY A 111 -3.12 4.30 -15.49
C GLY A 111 -1.88 4.11 -14.63
N ASN A 112 -1.92 3.25 -13.61
CA ASN A 112 -0.78 3.01 -12.71
C ASN A 112 -0.05 1.69 -12.99
N GLU A 113 -0.39 0.99 -14.06
CA GLU A 113 0.21 -0.31 -14.39
C GLU A 113 1.72 -0.20 -14.58
N GLU A 114 2.18 0.81 -15.32
CA GLU A 114 3.62 1.01 -15.56
C GLU A 114 4.39 1.30 -14.28
N PHE A 115 3.77 2.01 -13.33
CA PHE A 115 4.36 2.26 -12.01
C PHE A 115 4.68 0.95 -11.30
N TYR A 116 3.74 0.01 -11.27
CA TYR A 116 3.93 -1.27 -10.61
C TYR A 116 4.88 -2.19 -11.36
N LYS A 117 4.94 -2.10 -12.68
CA LYS A 117 5.94 -2.84 -13.46
C LYS A 117 7.36 -2.42 -13.08
N LYS A 118 7.60 -1.14 -12.81
CA LYS A 118 8.89 -0.64 -12.33
C LYS A 118 9.27 -1.24 -10.97
N ALA A 119 8.28 -1.60 -10.16
CA ALA A 119 8.50 -2.24 -8.86
C ALA A 119 8.65 -3.77 -8.98
N GLY A 120 8.64 -4.33 -10.20
CA GLY A 120 8.83 -5.75 -10.45
C GLY A 120 7.55 -6.56 -10.57
N PHE A 121 6.38 -5.91 -10.55
CA PHE A 121 5.10 -6.59 -10.73
C PHE A 121 4.80 -6.82 -12.20
N LYS A 122 4.04 -7.88 -12.48
CA LYS A 122 3.61 -8.23 -13.84
C LYS A 122 2.21 -8.81 -13.77
N TYR A 123 1.51 -8.77 -14.88
CA TYR A 123 0.18 -9.36 -14.97
C TYR A 123 0.25 -10.87 -14.75
N LYS A 124 -0.77 -11.42 -14.07
CA LYS A 124 -0.91 -12.87 -13.97
C LYS A 124 -1.24 -13.45 -15.34
N PRO A 125 -0.54 -14.51 -15.77
CA PRO A 125 -0.90 -15.18 -17.01
C PRO A 125 -2.24 -15.92 -16.85
N ASP A 126 -3.03 -15.98 -17.91
CA ASP A 126 -4.24 -16.80 -18.00
C ASP A 126 -5.35 -16.49 -16.97
N VAL A 127 -5.33 -15.29 -16.38
CA VAL A 127 -6.42 -14.85 -15.49
C VAL A 127 -6.99 -13.54 -16.00
N ILE A 128 -8.28 -13.37 -15.76
CA ILE A 128 -8.97 -12.13 -16.11
C ILE A 128 -8.64 -11.03 -15.09
N THR A 129 -8.94 -9.80 -15.42
CA THR A 129 -8.86 -8.66 -14.52
C THR A 129 -9.68 -8.94 -13.25
N GLY A 130 -9.23 -8.45 -12.12
CA GLY A 130 -9.89 -8.64 -10.84
C GLY A 130 -11.36 -8.23 -10.84
N MET A 131 -12.14 -8.87 -9.97
CA MET A 131 -13.57 -8.59 -9.78
C MET A 131 -13.80 -8.08 -8.36
N TYR A 132 -14.86 -7.31 -8.15
CA TYR A 132 -15.17 -6.79 -6.83
C TYR A 132 -16.66 -6.78 -6.54
N LEU A 133 -16.99 -6.70 -5.26
CA LEU A 133 -18.35 -6.52 -4.76
C LEU A 133 -18.26 -5.67 -3.50
N TRP A 134 -19.09 -4.65 -3.40
CA TRP A 134 -19.29 -3.91 -2.16
C TRP A 134 -20.41 -4.52 -1.34
N ILE A 135 -20.16 -4.74 -0.05
CA ILE A 135 -21.21 -5.08 0.91
C ILE A 135 -21.48 -3.81 1.70
N LYS A 136 -22.66 -3.27 1.50
CA LYS A 136 -23.09 -2.04 2.17
C LYS A 136 -24.31 -2.33 3.02
N LYS A 137 -24.27 -1.92 4.28
CA LYS A 137 -25.38 -2.10 5.21
C LYS A 137 -25.83 -0.79 5.80
#